data_fe31ff554d7e86733e45cebaea54fa20
#
_entry.id   fe31ff554d7e86733e45cebaea54fa20
#
_cell.length_a   1.000
_cell.length_b   1.000
_cell.length_c   1.000
_cell.angle_alpha   90.00
_cell.angle_beta   90.00
_cell.angle_gamma   90.00
#
_symmetry.space_group_name_H-M   'P 1'
#
loop_
_entity.id
_entity.type
_entity.pdbx_description
1 polymer ?
#
loop_
_entity_poly.entity_id
_entity_poly.type
_entity_poly.pdbx_seq_one_letter_code
_entity_poly.pdbx_strand_id
1 'polypeptide(L)'
;AQSTEFRTTMRQLDELLQDVETISDPAARAKTGRIIQGLMEFHGAGLTAIFDRLARAGEAGRSVIDDLAHDELAGNLLLLYGLHPLDMETRVKAALEKVRPYLASHGGNVELLGISEEGVVRLAMRGSCHGCPSSAVTMKTSIEQAIYDNAPDVSAIQVDGATEAQKPAPAGFVPVEMLIHGSAKNHLQGVPS
;
A
#
# COMPACT_ATOMS: atom_id res chain seq x y z
N ALA A 1 -16.38 5.69 -12.89
CA ALA A 1 -17.49 5.09 -12.12
C ALA A 1 -17.00 3.91 -11.26
N GLN A 2 -16.30 2.93 -11.82
CA GLN A 2 -15.78 1.75 -11.09
C GLN A 2 -14.82 2.11 -9.96
N SER A 3 -13.88 3.04 -10.18
CA SER A 3 -12.91 3.51 -9.18
C SER A 3 -13.57 4.13 -7.93
N THR A 4 -14.66 4.88 -8.10
CA THR A 4 -15.36 5.50 -6.97
C THR A 4 -16.14 4.46 -6.16
N GLU A 5 -16.76 3.50 -6.82
CA GLU A 5 -17.48 2.40 -6.18
C GLU A 5 -16.51 1.48 -5.40
N PHE A 6 -15.37 1.16 -6.00
CA PHE A 6 -14.32 0.39 -5.35
C PHE A 6 -13.80 1.08 -4.07
N ARG A 7 -13.45 2.37 -4.14
CA ARG A 7 -12.98 3.13 -2.96
C ARG A 7 -14.04 3.18 -1.86
N THR A 8 -15.30 3.27 -2.23
CA THR A 8 -16.40 3.23 -1.26
C THR A 8 -16.51 1.88 -0.57
N THR A 9 -16.41 0.79 -1.34
CA THR A 9 -16.43 -0.59 -0.82
C THR A 9 -15.24 -0.85 0.11
N MET A 10 -14.03 -0.40 -0.27
CA MET A 10 -12.83 -0.56 0.57
C MET A 10 -12.98 0.17 1.90
N ARG A 11 -13.49 1.41 1.89
CA ARG A 11 -13.74 2.16 3.13
C ARG A 11 -14.76 1.46 4.02
N GLN A 12 -15.85 0.93 3.45
CA GLN A 12 -16.84 0.17 4.22
C GLN A 12 -16.24 -1.10 4.83
N LEU A 13 -15.36 -1.78 4.09
CA LEU A 13 -14.65 -2.96 4.60
C LEU A 13 -13.74 -2.60 5.78
N ASP A 14 -13.01 -1.49 5.68
CA ASP A 14 -12.16 -1.00 6.79
C ASP A 14 -12.98 -0.69 8.04
N GLU A 15 -14.11 0.01 7.89
CA GLU A 15 -15.02 0.31 8.99
C GLU A 15 -15.51 -0.98 9.66
N LEU A 16 -15.92 -2.00 8.87
CA LEU A 16 -16.35 -3.30 9.40
C LEU A 16 -15.22 -4.07 10.09
N LEU A 17 -13.99 -4.00 9.57
CA LEU A 17 -12.84 -4.63 10.22
C LEU A 17 -12.52 -3.97 11.56
N GLN A 18 -12.62 -2.63 11.64
CA GLN A 18 -12.48 -1.91 12.91
C GLN A 18 -13.59 -2.29 13.91
N ASP A 19 -14.82 -2.46 13.43
CA ASP A 19 -15.94 -2.90 14.27
C ASP A 19 -15.71 -4.29 14.88
N VAL A 20 -15.01 -5.20 14.17
CA VAL A 20 -14.64 -6.51 14.73
C VAL A 20 -13.79 -6.37 16.00
N GLU A 21 -12.86 -5.40 16.03
CA GLU A 21 -12.02 -5.15 17.21
C GLU A 21 -12.83 -4.62 18.42
N THR A 22 -13.98 -4.02 18.16
CA THR A 22 -14.88 -3.48 19.21
C THR A 22 -15.81 -4.53 19.80
N ILE A 23 -15.87 -5.75 19.25
CA ILE A 23 -16.70 -6.84 19.78
C ILE A 23 -16.30 -7.14 21.23
N SER A 24 -17.23 -6.93 22.15
CA SER A 24 -16.99 -7.05 23.61
C SER A 24 -16.72 -8.49 24.05
N ASP A 25 -17.36 -9.48 23.41
CA ASP A 25 -17.11 -10.89 23.69
C ASP A 25 -15.81 -11.37 23.02
N PRO A 26 -14.75 -11.71 23.79
CA PRO A 26 -13.49 -12.17 23.24
C PRO A 26 -13.61 -13.45 22.40
N ALA A 27 -14.53 -14.34 22.72
CA ALA A 27 -14.72 -15.58 21.98
C ALA A 27 -15.38 -15.31 20.62
N ALA A 28 -16.38 -14.41 20.57
CA ALA A 28 -17.00 -13.98 19.33
C ALA A 28 -16.00 -13.23 18.45
N ARG A 29 -15.23 -12.28 19.01
CA ARG A 29 -14.17 -11.55 18.27
C ARG A 29 -13.15 -12.52 17.66
N ALA A 30 -12.60 -13.44 18.43
CA ALA A 30 -11.64 -14.42 17.95
C ALA A 30 -12.23 -15.35 16.87
N LYS A 31 -13.50 -15.72 16.99
CA LYS A 31 -14.19 -16.54 15.98
C LYS A 31 -14.39 -15.78 14.66
N THR A 32 -14.79 -14.51 14.74
CA THR A 32 -14.96 -13.63 13.58
C THR A 32 -13.63 -13.44 12.86
N GLY A 33 -12.55 -13.13 13.59
CA GLY A 33 -11.20 -12.99 13.02
C GLY A 33 -10.76 -14.26 12.28
N ARG A 34 -10.98 -15.46 12.86
CA ARG A 34 -10.65 -16.72 12.17
C ARG A 34 -11.48 -16.98 10.91
N ILE A 35 -12.75 -16.54 10.88
CA ILE A 35 -13.58 -16.65 9.69
C ILE A 35 -13.03 -15.77 8.58
N ILE A 36 -12.71 -14.50 8.89
CA ILE A 36 -12.13 -13.55 7.95
C ILE A 36 -10.79 -14.10 7.42
N GLN A 37 -9.90 -14.54 8.32
CA GLN A 37 -8.61 -15.13 7.95
C GLN A 37 -8.78 -16.34 7.04
N GLY A 38 -9.63 -17.31 7.39
CA GLY A 38 -9.86 -18.49 6.58
C GLY A 38 -10.43 -18.17 5.19
N LEU A 39 -11.30 -17.15 5.10
CA LEU A 39 -11.83 -16.67 3.82
C LEU A 39 -10.73 -16.04 2.97
N MET A 40 -9.86 -15.21 3.56
CA MET A 40 -8.72 -14.60 2.89
C MET A 40 -7.72 -15.66 2.39
N GLU A 41 -7.38 -16.63 3.23
CA GLU A 41 -6.50 -17.75 2.85
C GLU A 41 -7.06 -18.56 1.68
N PHE A 42 -8.37 -18.88 1.71
CA PHE A 42 -9.04 -19.60 0.64
C PHE A 42 -9.04 -18.81 -0.69
N HIS A 43 -9.36 -17.51 -0.65
CA HIS A 43 -9.33 -16.66 -1.84
C HIS A 43 -7.90 -16.49 -2.37
N GLY A 44 -6.92 -16.27 -1.50
CA GLY A 44 -5.52 -16.14 -1.87
C GLY A 44 -4.99 -17.40 -2.56
N ALA A 45 -5.29 -18.58 -2.02
CA ALA A 45 -4.94 -19.86 -2.64
C ALA A 45 -5.58 -20.04 -4.04
N GLY A 46 -6.84 -19.63 -4.18
CA GLY A 46 -7.55 -19.66 -5.46
C GLY A 46 -6.92 -18.74 -6.50
N LEU A 47 -6.60 -17.48 -6.11
CA LEU A 47 -5.92 -16.51 -6.97
C LEU A 47 -4.53 -17.01 -7.37
N THR A 48 -3.74 -17.51 -6.42
CA THR A 48 -2.42 -18.10 -6.72
C THR A 48 -2.51 -19.20 -7.75
N ALA A 49 -3.48 -20.12 -7.61
CA ALA A 49 -3.68 -21.19 -8.56
C ALA A 49 -4.08 -20.69 -9.97
N ILE A 50 -4.82 -19.59 -10.08
CA ILE A 50 -5.15 -18.94 -11.35
C ILE A 50 -3.90 -18.33 -11.98
N PHE A 51 -3.14 -17.55 -11.19
CA PHE A 51 -1.91 -16.88 -11.64
C PHE A 51 -0.84 -17.88 -12.09
N ASP A 52 -0.68 -18.98 -11.38
CA ASP A 52 0.21 -20.07 -11.78
C ASP A 52 -0.15 -20.65 -13.16
N ARG A 53 -1.45 -20.77 -13.46
CA ARG A 53 -1.90 -21.24 -14.77
C ARG A 53 -1.64 -20.22 -15.86
N LEU A 54 -1.89 -18.92 -15.59
CA LEU A 54 -1.58 -17.83 -16.52
C LEU A 54 -0.08 -17.80 -16.81
N ALA A 55 0.78 -17.86 -15.79
CA ALA A 55 2.23 -17.86 -15.96
C ALA A 55 2.73 -19.01 -16.84
N ARG A 56 2.10 -20.21 -16.72
CA ARG A 56 2.42 -21.37 -17.55
C ARG A 56 1.86 -21.31 -18.97
N ALA A 57 0.90 -20.42 -19.25
CA ALA A 57 0.35 -20.21 -20.59
C ALA A 57 1.29 -19.44 -21.55
N GLY A 58 2.53 -19.18 -21.12
CA GLY A 58 3.55 -18.53 -21.93
C GLY A 58 3.35 -17.02 -22.06
N GLU A 59 3.64 -16.47 -23.23
CA GLU A 59 3.62 -15.02 -23.47
C GLU A 59 2.21 -14.44 -23.33
N ALA A 60 1.19 -15.11 -23.85
CA ALA A 60 -0.19 -14.66 -23.71
C ALA A 60 -0.64 -14.55 -22.25
N GLY A 61 -0.27 -15.53 -21.41
CA GLY A 61 -0.58 -15.49 -19.98
C GLY A 61 0.17 -14.40 -19.23
N ARG A 62 1.43 -14.13 -19.58
CA ARG A 62 2.21 -13.03 -19.02
C ARG A 62 1.60 -11.66 -19.39
N SER A 63 1.14 -11.49 -20.64
CA SER A 63 0.46 -10.27 -21.05
C SER A 63 -0.81 -10.02 -20.22
N VAL A 64 -1.61 -11.06 -19.96
CA VAL A 64 -2.80 -10.93 -19.11
C VAL A 64 -2.43 -10.55 -17.66
N ILE A 65 -1.36 -11.14 -17.10
CA ILE A 65 -0.87 -10.79 -15.75
C ILE A 65 -0.45 -9.32 -15.71
N ASP A 66 0.24 -8.85 -16.73
CA ASP A 66 0.70 -7.46 -16.84
C ASP A 66 -0.49 -6.49 -16.97
N ASP A 67 -1.47 -6.80 -17.80
CA ASP A 67 -2.70 -6.03 -17.93
C ASP A 67 -3.47 -5.93 -16.60
N LEU A 68 -3.60 -7.05 -15.86
CA LEU A 68 -4.24 -7.10 -14.55
C LEU A 68 -3.48 -6.28 -13.50
N ALA A 69 -2.16 -6.25 -13.56
CA ALA A 69 -1.33 -5.45 -12.65
C ALA A 69 -1.53 -3.93 -12.85
N HIS A 70 -1.89 -3.50 -14.06
CA HIS A 70 -2.15 -2.09 -14.37
C HIS A 70 -3.62 -1.68 -14.20
N ASP A 71 -4.53 -2.63 -13.99
CA ASP A 71 -5.92 -2.35 -13.63
C ASP A 71 -6.03 -1.93 -12.16
N GLU A 72 -6.75 -0.84 -11.87
CA GLU A 72 -6.85 -0.28 -10.51
C GLU A 72 -7.43 -1.29 -9.51
N LEU A 73 -8.50 -2.01 -9.89
CA LEU A 73 -9.16 -2.96 -9.00
C LEU A 73 -8.35 -4.26 -8.87
N ALA A 74 -7.97 -4.85 -10.00
CA ALA A 74 -7.22 -6.11 -10.01
C ALA A 74 -5.84 -5.93 -9.39
N GLY A 75 -5.10 -4.86 -9.73
CA GLY A 75 -3.79 -4.55 -9.17
C GLY A 75 -3.82 -4.43 -7.65
N ASN A 76 -4.79 -3.70 -7.09
CA ASN A 76 -4.96 -3.60 -5.63
C ASN A 76 -5.30 -4.96 -4.99
N LEU A 77 -6.13 -5.78 -5.64
CA LEU A 77 -6.42 -7.13 -5.17
C LEU A 77 -5.15 -8.00 -5.17
N LEU A 78 -4.33 -7.91 -6.21
CA LEU A 78 -3.06 -8.63 -6.29
C LEU A 78 -2.09 -8.19 -5.19
N LEU A 79 -2.04 -6.91 -4.86
CA LEU A 79 -1.24 -6.40 -3.74
C LEU A 79 -1.72 -6.97 -2.41
N LEU A 80 -3.04 -6.99 -2.18
CA LEU A 80 -3.64 -7.53 -0.96
C LEU A 80 -3.22 -8.99 -0.70
N TYR A 81 -3.04 -9.78 -1.77
CA TYR A 81 -2.65 -11.20 -1.67
C TYR A 81 -1.16 -11.45 -1.95
N GLY A 82 -0.34 -10.41 -2.09
CA GLY A 82 1.10 -10.54 -2.38
C GLY A 82 1.41 -11.16 -3.75
N LEU A 83 0.48 -11.05 -4.71
CA LEU A 83 0.57 -11.63 -6.05
C LEU A 83 0.91 -10.62 -7.15
N HIS A 84 1.14 -9.35 -6.78
CA HIS A 84 1.43 -8.30 -7.77
C HIS A 84 2.79 -8.58 -8.45
N PRO A 85 2.87 -8.62 -9.80
CA PRO A 85 4.08 -9.02 -10.52
C PRO A 85 5.23 -8.00 -10.40
N LEU A 86 4.92 -6.73 -10.13
CA LEU A 86 5.92 -5.70 -9.93
C LEU A 86 6.16 -5.50 -8.43
N ASP A 87 7.43 -5.47 -8.03
CA ASP A 87 7.82 -5.14 -6.66
C ASP A 87 7.50 -3.67 -6.30
N MET A 88 7.54 -3.35 -5.02
CA MET A 88 7.25 -2.01 -4.52
C MET A 88 8.19 -0.97 -5.11
N GLU A 89 9.48 -1.28 -5.24
CA GLU A 89 10.48 -0.35 -5.76
C GLU A 89 10.19 0.02 -7.22
N THR A 90 9.83 -0.95 -8.04
CA THR A 90 9.45 -0.74 -9.44
C THR A 90 8.20 0.14 -9.55
N ARG A 91 7.18 -0.11 -8.71
CA ARG A 91 5.94 0.69 -8.69
C ARG A 91 6.19 2.12 -8.21
N VAL A 92 6.99 2.30 -7.16
CA VAL A 92 7.40 3.63 -6.67
C VAL A 92 8.19 4.40 -7.74
N LYS A 93 9.16 3.76 -8.41
CA LYS A 93 9.89 4.39 -9.52
C LYS A 93 8.95 4.83 -10.64
N ALA A 94 8.00 3.99 -11.04
CA ALA A 94 7.01 4.33 -12.06
C ALA A 94 6.13 5.53 -11.63
N ALA A 95 5.75 5.61 -10.35
CA ALA A 95 5.02 6.75 -9.79
C ALA A 95 5.84 8.04 -9.87
N LEU A 96 7.13 7.98 -9.51
CA LEU A 96 8.02 9.14 -9.57
C LEU A 96 8.22 9.64 -11.00
N GLU A 97 8.33 8.74 -11.99
CA GLU A 97 8.42 9.14 -13.40
C GLU A 97 7.17 9.90 -13.88
N LYS A 98 5.97 9.56 -13.38
CA LYS A 98 4.73 10.27 -13.74
C LYS A 98 4.70 11.70 -13.22
N VAL A 99 5.29 11.99 -12.05
CA VAL A 99 5.31 13.34 -11.47
C VAL A 99 6.51 14.17 -11.86
N ARG A 100 7.57 13.55 -12.39
CA ARG A 100 8.82 14.21 -12.78
C ARG A 100 8.62 15.39 -13.74
N PRO A 101 7.78 15.32 -14.79
CA PRO A 101 7.52 16.46 -15.67
C PRO A 101 6.91 17.66 -14.92
N TYR A 102 5.99 17.40 -13.98
CA TYR A 102 5.40 18.44 -13.15
C TYR A 102 6.44 19.09 -12.24
N LEU A 103 7.27 18.29 -11.56
CA LEU A 103 8.35 18.82 -10.70
C LEU A 103 9.35 19.65 -11.49
N ALA A 104 9.75 19.18 -12.67
CA ALA A 104 10.69 19.87 -13.54
C ALA A 104 10.16 21.23 -14.00
N SER A 105 8.85 21.36 -14.27
CA SER A 105 8.23 22.66 -14.63
C SER A 105 8.30 23.71 -13.50
N HIS A 106 8.51 23.24 -12.26
CA HIS A 106 8.72 24.09 -11.08
C HIS A 106 10.20 24.16 -10.64
N GLY A 107 11.14 23.68 -11.49
CA GLY A 107 12.57 23.68 -11.19
C GLY A 107 13.01 22.68 -10.13
N GLY A 108 12.16 21.67 -9.84
CA GLY A 108 12.41 20.62 -8.87
C GLY A 108 12.64 19.25 -9.52
N ASN A 109 13.16 18.32 -8.74
CA ASN A 109 13.28 16.90 -9.07
C ASN A 109 13.15 16.09 -7.78
N VAL A 110 12.87 14.79 -7.93
CA VAL A 110 12.80 13.84 -6.82
C VAL A 110 13.66 12.62 -7.12
N GLU A 111 14.36 12.13 -6.11
CA GLU A 111 15.22 10.96 -6.18
C GLU A 111 14.78 9.95 -5.11
N LEU A 112 14.65 8.68 -5.49
CA LEU A 112 14.43 7.58 -4.57
C LEU A 112 15.76 7.21 -3.91
N LEU A 113 15.85 7.36 -2.59
CA LEU A 113 17.02 6.98 -1.81
C LEU A 113 16.99 5.51 -1.40
N GLY A 114 15.81 4.94 -1.22
CA GLY A 114 15.61 3.54 -0.88
C GLY A 114 14.26 3.27 -0.27
N ILE A 115 13.96 1.99 -0.06
CA ILE A 115 12.76 1.51 0.62
C ILE A 115 13.21 0.54 1.71
N SER A 116 12.71 0.72 2.94
CA SER A 116 13.01 -0.20 4.04
C SER A 116 12.17 -1.49 3.95
N GLU A 117 12.54 -2.51 4.71
CA GLU A 117 11.78 -3.78 4.79
C GLU A 117 10.36 -3.56 5.33
N GLU A 118 10.15 -2.52 6.13
CA GLU A 118 8.83 -2.12 6.64
C GLU A 118 8.01 -1.30 5.63
N GLY A 119 8.48 -1.13 4.39
CA GLY A 119 7.77 -0.39 3.34
C GLY A 119 7.86 1.14 3.47
N VAL A 120 8.85 1.68 4.19
CA VAL A 120 9.07 3.12 4.27
C VAL A 120 9.89 3.60 3.08
N VAL A 121 9.30 4.45 2.25
CA VAL A 121 9.95 5.06 1.08
C VAL A 121 10.71 6.32 1.50
N ARG A 122 12.01 6.37 1.20
CA ARG A 122 12.88 7.52 1.46
C ARG A 122 13.20 8.24 0.15
N LEU A 123 12.90 9.54 0.12
CA LEU A 123 13.04 10.40 -1.04
C LEU A 123 13.95 11.59 -0.73
N ALA A 124 14.69 12.08 -1.71
CA ALA A 124 15.35 13.39 -1.66
C ALA A 124 14.75 14.32 -2.70
N MET A 125 14.35 15.52 -2.28
CA MET A 125 13.98 16.58 -3.21
C MET A 125 15.24 17.35 -3.64
N ARG A 126 15.37 17.60 -4.95
CA ARG A 126 16.48 18.32 -5.57
C ARG A 126 15.97 19.55 -6.31
N GLY A 127 16.76 20.62 -6.36
CA GLY A 127 16.44 21.83 -7.12
C GLY A 127 15.97 23.01 -6.26
N SER A 128 15.44 24.04 -6.91
CA SER A 128 15.09 25.34 -6.29
C SER A 128 13.84 25.32 -5.38
N CYS A 129 13.32 24.16 -5.03
CA CYS A 129 12.14 24.00 -4.17
C CYS A 129 12.33 24.46 -2.72
N HIS A 130 13.56 24.83 -2.33
CA HIS A 130 13.87 25.30 -0.97
C HIS A 130 13.45 26.74 -0.65
N GLY A 131 12.94 27.49 -1.64
CA GLY A 131 12.70 28.92 -1.49
C GLY A 131 11.26 29.37 -1.23
N CYS A 132 10.26 28.52 -1.42
CA CYS A 132 8.86 28.90 -1.26
C CYS A 132 8.07 27.84 -0.48
N PRO A 133 7.68 28.08 0.77
CA PRO A 133 7.03 27.08 1.63
C PRO A 133 5.75 26.47 1.02
N SER A 134 4.95 27.26 0.32
CA SER A 134 3.69 26.80 -0.30
C SER A 134 3.92 25.86 -1.49
N SER A 135 4.96 26.11 -2.30
CA SER A 135 5.30 25.26 -3.46
C SER A 135 5.88 23.92 -3.02
N ALA A 136 6.69 23.90 -1.96
CA ALA A 136 7.26 22.66 -1.41
C ALA A 136 6.17 21.72 -0.87
N VAL A 137 5.16 22.26 -0.17
CA VAL A 137 4.02 21.46 0.33
C VAL A 137 3.22 20.85 -0.82
N THR A 138 2.90 21.64 -1.86
CA THR A 138 2.14 21.15 -3.01
C THR A 138 2.89 20.05 -3.77
N MET A 139 4.21 20.21 -3.98
CA MET A 139 5.03 19.21 -4.64
C MET A 139 5.13 17.92 -3.82
N LYS A 140 5.33 18.04 -2.49
CA LYS A 140 5.33 16.89 -1.58
C LYS A 140 4.00 16.12 -1.68
N THR A 141 2.86 16.81 -1.59
CA THR A 141 1.54 16.19 -1.70
C THR A 141 1.34 15.50 -3.05
N SER A 142 1.81 16.09 -4.16
CA SER A 142 1.71 15.47 -5.48
C SER A 142 2.55 14.21 -5.60
N ILE A 143 3.75 14.19 -5.00
CA ILE A 143 4.61 13.01 -4.94
C ILE A 143 3.95 11.92 -4.09
N GLU A 144 3.49 12.26 -2.89
CA GLU A 144 2.81 11.33 -1.98
C GLU A 144 1.59 10.69 -2.66
N GLN A 145 0.74 11.52 -3.29
CA GLN A 145 -0.43 11.03 -4.00
C GLN A 145 -0.06 10.06 -5.12
N ALA A 146 0.92 10.41 -5.95
CA ALA A 146 1.34 9.53 -7.05
C ALA A 146 1.91 8.21 -6.55
N ILE A 147 2.65 8.21 -5.43
CA ILE A 147 3.18 6.99 -4.83
C ILE A 147 2.05 6.14 -4.29
N TYR A 148 1.13 6.69 -3.48
CA TYR A 148 0.01 5.92 -2.94
C TYR A 148 -0.97 5.42 -4.01
N ASP A 149 -1.12 6.13 -5.13
CA ASP A 149 -1.94 5.67 -6.26
C ASP A 149 -1.32 4.46 -7.00
N ASN A 150 0.01 4.28 -6.95
CA ASN A 150 0.72 3.20 -7.66
C ASN A 150 1.30 2.13 -6.73
N ALA A 151 1.48 2.45 -5.46
CA ALA A 151 2.03 1.57 -4.42
C ALA A 151 1.30 1.84 -3.10
N PRO A 152 0.00 1.45 -2.99
CA PRO A 152 -0.81 1.70 -1.79
C PRO A 152 -0.32 0.92 -0.55
N ASP A 153 0.52 -0.07 -0.74
CA ASP A 153 1.19 -0.87 0.29
C ASP A 153 2.43 -0.18 0.89
N VAL A 154 2.77 1.03 0.45
CA VAL A 154 3.79 1.88 1.11
C VAL A 154 3.29 2.30 2.49
N SER A 155 4.06 1.97 3.53
CA SER A 155 3.68 2.26 4.92
C SER A 155 3.88 3.71 5.32
N ALA A 156 4.93 4.37 4.79
CA ALA A 156 5.21 5.79 5.02
C ALA A 156 6.15 6.35 3.95
N ILE A 157 6.11 7.68 3.79
CA ILE A 157 7.00 8.40 2.88
C ILE A 157 7.78 9.44 3.68
N GLN A 158 9.11 9.35 3.63
CA GLN A 158 10.05 10.29 4.24
C GLN A 158 10.74 11.08 3.15
N VAL A 159 10.69 12.41 3.24
CA VAL A 159 11.32 13.30 2.26
C VAL A 159 12.45 14.05 2.93
N ASP A 160 13.70 13.77 2.54
CA ASP A 160 14.87 14.48 3.05
C ASP A 160 14.83 15.95 2.56
N GLY A 161 14.94 16.90 3.51
CA GLY A 161 14.89 18.34 3.23
C GLY A 161 13.53 19.02 3.47
N ALA A 162 12.50 18.29 3.89
CA ALA A 162 11.24 18.86 4.37
C ALA A 162 11.12 18.64 5.88
N THR A 163 10.82 19.70 6.62
CA THR A 163 10.46 19.62 8.05
C THR A 163 9.29 18.67 8.24
N GLU A 164 9.45 17.75 9.17
CA GLU A 164 8.57 16.61 9.43
C GLU A 164 7.10 17.01 9.61
N ALA A 165 6.23 16.43 8.76
CA ALA A 165 4.86 16.13 9.12
C ALA A 165 4.55 14.74 8.55
N GLN A 166 4.72 13.71 9.37
CA GLN A 166 4.28 12.37 9.05
C GLN A 166 2.76 12.38 8.90
N LYS A 167 2.29 12.17 7.67
CA LYS A 167 0.90 11.82 7.44
C LYS A 167 0.83 10.30 7.41
N PRO A 168 -0.03 9.67 8.21
CA PRO A 168 -0.20 8.21 8.13
C PRO A 168 -0.66 7.81 6.72
N ALA A 169 -0.27 6.62 6.30
CA ALA A 169 -0.75 6.00 5.07
C ALA A 169 -2.28 6.12 4.96
N PRO A 170 -2.83 6.26 3.74
CA PRO A 170 -4.27 6.32 3.57
C PRO A 170 -4.89 5.08 4.19
N ALA A 171 -5.88 5.28 5.05
CA ALA A 171 -6.66 4.19 5.63
C ALA A 171 -7.25 3.37 4.48
N GLY A 172 -6.95 2.06 4.43
CA GLY A 172 -7.53 1.19 3.42
C GLY A 172 -6.67 0.05 2.91
N PHE A 173 -5.36 0.06 3.16
CA PHE A 173 -4.51 -1.08 2.81
C PHE A 173 -3.85 -1.66 4.06
N VAL A 174 -4.35 -2.79 4.53
CA VAL A 174 -3.71 -3.61 5.56
C VAL A 174 -3.25 -4.90 4.90
N PRO A 175 -1.94 -5.13 4.70
CA PRO A 175 -1.43 -6.41 4.22
C PRO A 175 -1.93 -7.56 5.08
N VAL A 176 -2.27 -8.69 4.46
CA VAL A 176 -2.80 -9.88 5.14
C VAL A 176 -1.88 -10.32 6.29
N GLU A 177 -0.56 -10.13 6.17
CA GLU A 177 0.42 -10.42 7.19
C GLU A 177 0.22 -9.60 8.48
N MET A 178 -0.23 -8.35 8.37
CA MET A 178 -0.54 -7.52 9.54
C MET A 178 -1.83 -7.95 10.24
N LEU A 179 -2.82 -8.44 9.49
CA LEU A 179 -4.05 -9.00 10.06
C LEU A 179 -3.78 -10.33 10.79
N ILE A 180 -2.75 -11.08 10.37
CA ILE A 180 -2.39 -12.40 10.94
C ILE A 180 -1.46 -12.27 12.15
N HIS A 181 -0.56 -11.28 12.20
CA HIS A 181 0.51 -11.15 13.20
C HIS A 181 0.29 -10.07 14.25
N GLY A 182 -0.77 -9.26 14.16
CA GLY A 182 -1.04 -8.15 15.09
C GLY A 182 -1.41 -8.56 16.53
N SER A 183 -1.66 -9.85 16.80
CA SER A 183 -2.15 -10.34 18.09
C SER A 183 -1.08 -10.95 19.03
N ALA A 184 0.20 -11.05 18.63
CA ALA A 184 1.17 -11.88 19.36
C ALA A 184 2.27 -11.14 20.15
N LYS A 185 2.31 -9.81 20.20
CA LYS A 185 3.46 -9.10 20.81
C LYS A 185 3.18 -8.15 21.97
N ASN A 186 2.07 -8.29 22.70
CA ASN A 186 1.86 -7.41 23.87
C ASN A 186 1.41 -8.14 25.15
N HIS A 187 2.05 -9.26 25.51
CA HIS A 187 1.90 -9.81 26.86
C HIS A 187 3.16 -10.55 27.30
N LEU A 188 4.22 -9.84 27.67
CA LEU A 188 5.27 -10.30 28.58
C LEU A 188 6.25 -9.17 28.89
N GLN A 189 5.83 -8.17 29.69
CA GLN A 189 6.75 -7.40 30.55
C GLN A 189 5.94 -6.79 31.68
N GLY A 190 6.19 -7.28 32.91
CA GLY A 190 5.73 -6.60 34.12
C GLY A 190 5.25 -7.52 35.23
N VAL A 191 6.14 -8.31 35.82
CA VAL A 191 5.99 -8.74 37.23
C VAL A 191 7.28 -8.33 37.95
N PRO A 192 7.28 -7.32 38.81
CA PRO A 192 8.35 -7.13 39.80
C PRO A 192 8.12 -8.04 40.99
N SER A 193 9.20 -8.51 41.56
CA SER A 193 9.40 -9.32 42.74
C SER A 193 8.77 -8.73 43.99
#